data_babaf9c711848773a2c5908c78d2d271
#
_entry.id   babaf9c711848773a2c5908c78d2d271
#
_cell.length_a   1.000
_cell.length_b   1.000
_cell.length_c   1.000
_cell.angle_alpha   90.00
_cell.angle_beta   90.00
_cell.angle_gamma   90.00
#
_symmetry.space_group_name_H-M   'P 1'
#
loop_
_entity.id
_entity.type
_entity.pdbx_description
1 polymer ?
#
loop_
_entity_poly.entity_id
_entity_poly.type
_entity_poly.pdbx_seq_one_letter_code
_entity_poly.pdbx_strand_id
1 'polypeptide(L)'
;MNKREVIDFFNAQAVHWDEHMIRNDEVIEEILSNANVMEGKDVLDVACGTGVLVPDYLSRNVNSVTAIDISPKMVEIAQEKFSQENVRIICADVETIDFPHKFDCIVVYNAFPHFEKPQRLIEKLSGLLKKGGTLTIAHGMSRERINQCHMGRAQKVSLGLMSEEELGNLFSKHLHVTHKISDDKMYQVVGTI
;
A
#
# COMPACT_ATOMS: atom_id res chain seq x y z
N MET A 1 -2.04 18.39 6.42
CA MET A 1 -0.99 17.64 5.66
C MET A 1 -1.02 18.10 4.22
N ASN A 2 0.14 18.36 3.61
CA ASN A 2 0.24 18.86 2.24
C ASN A 2 1.01 17.82 1.41
N LYS A 3 0.52 17.45 0.21
CA LYS A 3 1.20 16.48 -0.68
C LYS A 3 2.66 16.83 -0.96
N ARG A 4 3.00 18.11 -1.09
CA ARG A 4 4.38 18.56 -1.29
C ARG A 4 5.28 18.17 -0.11
N GLU A 5 4.81 18.36 1.11
CA GLU A 5 5.55 17.97 2.32
C GLU A 5 5.75 16.45 2.40
N VAL A 6 4.75 15.66 1.98
CA VAL A 6 4.86 14.20 1.88
C VAL A 6 5.94 13.80 0.88
N ILE A 7 5.93 14.37 -0.33
CA ILE A 7 6.93 14.11 -1.36
C ILE A 7 8.34 14.49 -0.86
N ASP A 8 8.50 15.69 -0.31
CA ASP A 8 9.80 16.18 0.16
C ASP A 8 10.34 15.31 1.31
N PHE A 9 9.46 14.85 2.23
CA PHE A 9 9.83 13.96 3.31
C PHE A 9 10.35 12.61 2.79
N PHE A 10 9.59 11.92 1.90
CA PHE A 10 9.98 10.62 1.37
C PHE A 10 11.17 10.71 0.42
N ASN A 11 11.30 11.78 -0.37
CA ASN A 11 12.51 12.04 -1.16
C ASN A 11 13.77 12.12 -0.29
N ALA A 12 13.67 12.78 0.88
CA ALA A 12 14.81 12.90 1.81
C ALA A 12 15.18 11.57 2.49
N GLN A 13 14.21 10.66 2.67
CA GLN A 13 14.44 9.36 3.30
C GLN A 13 14.86 8.25 2.32
N ALA A 14 14.64 8.44 1.02
CA ALA A 14 14.71 7.39 0.01
C ALA A 14 16.05 6.64 -0.01
N VAL A 15 17.18 7.36 0.07
CA VAL A 15 18.55 6.78 -0.01
C VAL A 15 18.82 5.76 1.10
N HIS A 16 18.25 5.98 2.29
CA HIS A 16 18.46 5.10 3.46
C HIS A 16 17.22 4.27 3.80
N TRP A 17 16.20 4.27 2.93
CA TRP A 17 14.92 3.63 3.24
C TRP A 17 15.07 2.14 3.50
N ASP A 18 15.76 1.43 2.60
CA ASP A 18 15.96 -0.01 2.70
C ASP A 18 16.86 -0.41 3.88
N GLU A 19 17.83 0.44 4.26
CA GLU A 19 18.75 0.19 5.38
C GLU A 19 18.02 0.19 6.75
N HIS A 20 16.97 1.00 6.87
CA HIS A 20 16.23 1.17 8.12
C HIS A 20 14.89 0.42 8.15
N MET A 21 14.57 -0.29 7.06
CA MET A 21 13.30 -0.99 6.94
C MET A 21 13.24 -2.21 7.87
N ILE A 22 12.21 -2.24 8.71
CA ILE A 22 11.88 -3.44 9.48
C ILE A 22 10.92 -4.28 8.63
N ARG A 23 11.39 -5.49 8.26
CA ARG A 23 10.62 -6.43 7.45
C ARG A 23 10.35 -7.70 8.26
N ASN A 24 9.11 -8.18 8.22
CA ASN A 24 8.70 -9.46 8.78
C ASN A 24 8.03 -10.28 7.68
N ASP A 25 8.77 -11.27 7.16
CA ASP A 25 8.33 -12.06 6.01
C ASP A 25 7.10 -12.92 6.31
N GLU A 26 6.96 -13.44 7.55
CA GLU A 26 5.78 -14.21 7.95
C GLU A 26 4.51 -13.34 7.95
N VAL A 27 4.62 -12.11 8.44
CA VAL A 27 3.51 -11.15 8.44
C VAL A 27 3.16 -10.71 7.02
N ILE A 28 4.15 -10.48 6.16
CA ILE A 28 3.91 -10.12 4.76
C ILE A 28 3.22 -11.28 4.03
N GLU A 29 3.65 -12.52 4.27
CA GLU A 29 3.02 -13.72 3.70
C GLU A 29 1.54 -13.82 4.08
N GLU A 30 1.21 -13.58 5.36
CA GLU A 30 -0.16 -13.56 5.85
C GLU A 30 -0.98 -12.42 5.21
N ILE A 31 -0.43 -11.19 5.18
CA ILE A 31 -1.08 -10.03 4.57
C ILE A 31 -1.42 -10.29 3.11
N LEU A 32 -0.48 -10.81 2.32
CA LEU A 32 -0.69 -11.03 0.90
C LEU A 32 -1.62 -12.23 0.62
N SER A 33 -1.63 -13.24 1.50
CA SER A 33 -2.58 -14.36 1.43
C SER A 33 -4.01 -13.89 1.71
N ASN A 34 -4.22 -13.10 2.76
CA ASN A 34 -5.51 -12.47 3.07
C ASN A 34 -5.99 -11.53 1.95
N ALA A 35 -5.06 -10.86 1.26
CA ALA A 35 -5.32 -9.99 0.11
C ALA A 35 -5.63 -10.76 -1.19
N ASN A 36 -5.63 -12.11 -1.16
CA ASN A 36 -5.83 -12.98 -2.33
C ASN A 36 -4.79 -12.74 -3.46
N VAL A 37 -3.58 -12.31 -3.09
CA VAL A 37 -2.46 -12.17 -4.04
C VAL A 37 -1.88 -13.53 -4.34
N MET A 38 -2.09 -14.01 -5.55
CA MET A 38 -1.68 -15.34 -6.00
C MET A 38 -1.37 -15.36 -7.50
N GLU A 39 -0.97 -16.52 -7.99
CA GLU A 39 -0.64 -16.76 -9.40
C GLU A 39 -1.72 -16.22 -10.35
N GLY A 40 -1.26 -15.56 -11.41
CA GLY A 40 -2.10 -15.05 -12.49
C GLY A 40 -2.85 -13.76 -12.19
N LYS A 41 -2.71 -13.15 -11.00
CA LYS A 41 -3.38 -11.91 -10.62
C LYS A 41 -2.65 -10.67 -11.16
N ASP A 42 -3.42 -9.65 -11.52
CA ASP A 42 -2.90 -8.30 -11.79
C ASP A 42 -2.94 -7.47 -10.51
N VAL A 43 -1.79 -7.01 -10.04
CA VAL A 43 -1.62 -6.31 -8.76
C VAL A 43 -1.33 -4.83 -8.98
N LEU A 44 -2.01 -3.96 -8.22
CA LEU A 44 -1.64 -2.56 -8.04
C LEU A 44 -1.06 -2.39 -6.62
N ASP A 45 0.21 -2.01 -6.54
CA ASP A 45 0.91 -1.67 -5.30
C ASP A 45 0.93 -0.15 -5.15
N VAL A 46 0.20 0.37 -4.18
CA VAL A 46 -0.03 1.81 -3.97
C VAL A 46 0.89 2.34 -2.88
N ALA A 47 1.62 3.41 -3.20
CA ALA A 47 2.70 3.96 -2.38
C ALA A 47 3.79 2.89 -2.11
N CYS A 48 4.28 2.32 -3.20
CA CYS A 48 5.19 1.16 -3.19
C CYS A 48 6.58 1.48 -2.61
N GLY A 49 6.91 2.75 -2.39
CA GLY A 49 8.23 3.18 -1.94
C GLY A 49 9.32 2.71 -2.89
N THR A 50 10.34 2.08 -2.35
CA THR A 50 11.46 1.47 -3.10
C THR A 50 11.14 0.09 -3.67
N GLY A 51 9.84 -0.30 -3.73
CA GLY A 51 9.39 -1.58 -4.25
C GLY A 51 9.46 -2.72 -3.22
N VAL A 52 9.15 -2.42 -1.96
CA VAL A 52 9.30 -3.34 -0.81
C VAL A 52 8.62 -4.69 -1.01
N LEU A 53 7.43 -4.74 -1.61
CA LEU A 53 6.65 -5.96 -1.82
C LEU A 53 6.81 -6.58 -3.21
N VAL A 54 7.55 -5.93 -4.12
CA VAL A 54 7.73 -6.46 -5.49
C VAL A 54 8.30 -7.89 -5.50
N PRO A 55 9.33 -8.24 -4.70
CA PRO A 55 9.83 -9.61 -4.64
C PRO A 55 8.76 -10.64 -4.21
N ASP A 56 7.86 -10.25 -3.30
CA ASP A 56 6.79 -11.13 -2.81
C ASP A 56 5.73 -11.37 -3.87
N TYR A 57 5.38 -10.35 -4.65
CA TYR A 57 4.48 -10.51 -5.80
C TYR A 57 5.08 -11.44 -6.86
N LEU A 58 6.37 -11.26 -7.18
CA LEU A 58 7.06 -12.10 -8.14
C LEU A 58 7.17 -13.55 -7.70
N SER A 59 7.45 -13.80 -6.41
CA SER A 59 7.53 -15.17 -5.85
C SER A 59 6.18 -15.90 -5.89
N ARG A 60 5.07 -15.17 -5.96
CA ARG A 60 3.69 -15.69 -6.08
C ARG A 60 3.24 -15.87 -7.52
N ASN A 61 4.12 -15.64 -8.51
CA ASN A 61 3.83 -15.76 -9.93
C ASN A 61 2.61 -14.94 -10.38
N VAL A 62 2.48 -13.71 -9.87
CA VAL A 62 1.42 -12.81 -10.34
C VAL A 62 1.58 -12.50 -11.82
N ASN A 63 0.48 -12.23 -12.53
CA ASN A 63 0.52 -11.92 -13.95
C ASN A 63 1.24 -10.58 -14.22
N SER A 64 0.90 -9.55 -13.44
CA SER A 64 1.54 -8.24 -13.55
C SER A 64 1.56 -7.49 -12.23
N VAL A 65 2.57 -6.64 -12.06
CA VAL A 65 2.68 -5.67 -10.95
C VAL A 65 2.73 -4.27 -11.54
N THR A 66 1.76 -3.43 -11.18
CA THR A 66 1.85 -1.99 -11.36
C THR A 66 2.12 -1.37 -9.99
N ALA A 67 3.32 -0.85 -9.78
CA ALA A 67 3.73 -0.21 -8.53
C ALA A 67 3.76 1.30 -8.72
N ILE A 68 3.11 2.05 -7.83
CA ILE A 68 3.01 3.51 -7.93
C ILE A 68 3.43 4.19 -6.64
N ASP A 69 4.25 5.23 -6.77
CA ASP A 69 4.61 6.11 -5.67
C ASP A 69 4.62 7.57 -6.11
N ILE A 70 4.32 8.49 -5.19
CA ILE A 70 4.31 9.93 -5.46
C ILE A 70 5.71 10.55 -5.34
N SER A 71 6.66 9.87 -4.68
CA SER A 71 8.04 10.31 -4.48
C SER A 71 8.92 9.90 -5.67
N PRO A 72 9.45 10.85 -6.47
CA PRO A 72 10.36 10.53 -7.57
C PRO A 72 11.60 9.76 -7.14
N LYS A 73 12.15 10.05 -5.95
CA LYS A 73 13.35 9.37 -5.44
C LYS A 73 13.10 7.92 -5.03
N MET A 74 11.92 7.62 -4.45
CA MET A 74 11.50 6.26 -4.17
C MET A 74 11.36 5.46 -5.47
N VAL A 75 10.70 6.04 -6.47
CA VAL A 75 10.48 5.42 -7.78
C VAL A 75 11.80 5.18 -8.51
N GLU A 76 12.74 6.12 -8.50
CA GLU A 76 14.07 5.97 -9.10
C GLU A 76 14.78 4.72 -8.56
N ILE A 77 14.82 4.55 -7.21
CA ILE A 77 15.41 3.39 -6.56
C ILE A 77 14.67 2.09 -6.90
N ALA A 78 13.34 2.14 -6.91
CA ALA A 78 12.54 0.96 -7.27
C ALA A 78 12.79 0.53 -8.73
N GLN A 79 12.88 1.48 -9.67
CA GLN A 79 13.16 1.20 -11.08
C GLN A 79 14.56 0.64 -11.31
N GLU A 80 15.55 1.03 -10.51
CA GLU A 80 16.91 0.45 -10.53
C GLU A 80 16.93 -1.00 -10.03
N LYS A 81 16.05 -1.34 -9.08
CA LYS A 81 15.98 -2.69 -8.47
C LYS A 81 15.20 -3.69 -9.32
N PHE A 82 14.19 -3.25 -10.05
CA PHE A 82 13.22 -4.13 -10.72
C PHE A 82 13.05 -3.77 -12.18
N SER A 83 13.47 -4.69 -13.07
CA SER A 83 13.42 -4.55 -14.53
C SER A 83 12.68 -5.71 -15.21
N GLN A 84 11.92 -6.52 -14.46
CA GLN A 84 11.15 -7.64 -14.99
C GLN A 84 10.04 -7.12 -15.92
N GLU A 85 9.79 -7.82 -17.03
CA GLU A 85 8.81 -7.41 -18.05
C GLU A 85 7.39 -7.23 -17.51
N ASN A 86 7.03 -8.00 -16.48
CA ASN A 86 5.72 -7.94 -15.85
C ASN A 86 5.65 -6.96 -14.66
N VAL A 87 6.69 -6.15 -14.41
CA VAL A 87 6.73 -5.12 -13.37
C VAL A 87 6.79 -3.74 -14.00
N ARG A 88 5.81 -2.89 -13.69
CA ARG A 88 5.77 -1.49 -14.12
C ARG A 88 5.76 -0.58 -12.90
N ILE A 89 6.79 0.27 -12.78
CA ILE A 89 6.93 1.23 -11.68
C ILE A 89 6.70 2.65 -12.20
N ILE A 90 5.77 3.39 -11.57
CA ILE A 90 5.26 4.67 -12.04
C ILE A 90 5.39 5.73 -10.94
N CYS A 91 5.99 6.88 -11.29
CA CYS A 91 5.97 8.06 -10.43
C CYS A 91 4.70 8.87 -10.72
N ALA A 92 3.69 8.75 -9.88
CA ALA A 92 2.45 9.53 -10.02
C ALA A 92 1.63 9.53 -8.71
N ASP A 93 0.66 10.42 -8.66
CA ASP A 93 -0.34 10.47 -7.60
C ASP A 93 -1.51 9.54 -7.95
N VAL A 94 -1.70 8.49 -7.16
CA VAL A 94 -2.77 7.50 -7.36
C VAL A 94 -4.17 8.09 -7.32
N GLU A 95 -4.37 9.20 -6.59
CA GLU A 95 -5.68 9.86 -6.51
C GLU A 95 -6.08 10.58 -7.82
N THR A 96 -5.11 10.88 -8.70
CA THR A 96 -5.35 11.67 -9.92
C THR A 96 -5.05 10.92 -11.22
N ILE A 97 -4.20 9.90 -11.18
CA ILE A 97 -3.87 9.10 -12.36
C ILE A 97 -5.06 8.24 -12.80
N ASP A 98 -5.19 8.05 -14.11
CA ASP A 98 -6.09 7.07 -14.68
C ASP A 98 -5.32 5.83 -15.16
N PHE A 99 -5.89 4.66 -14.89
CA PHE A 99 -5.34 3.38 -15.33
C PHE A 99 -6.15 2.84 -16.51
N PRO A 100 -5.49 2.25 -17.54
CA PRO A 100 -6.17 1.73 -18.72
C PRO A 100 -6.93 0.43 -18.46
N HIS A 101 -6.69 -0.21 -17.31
CA HIS A 101 -7.30 -1.48 -16.89
C HIS A 101 -7.54 -1.51 -15.39
N LYS A 102 -8.33 -2.48 -14.97
CA LYS A 102 -8.63 -2.77 -13.56
C LYS A 102 -7.72 -3.89 -13.04
N PHE A 103 -7.65 -4.01 -11.71
CA PHE A 103 -6.76 -4.92 -10.99
C PHE A 103 -7.53 -5.99 -10.23
N ASP A 104 -6.91 -7.15 -10.07
CA ASP A 104 -7.42 -8.22 -9.24
C ASP A 104 -7.16 -7.95 -7.76
N CYS A 105 -5.98 -7.40 -7.44
CA CYS A 105 -5.58 -7.06 -6.08
C CYS A 105 -5.01 -5.65 -6.04
N ILE A 106 -5.45 -4.85 -5.08
CA ILE A 106 -4.88 -3.54 -4.79
C ILE A 106 -4.36 -3.56 -3.35
N VAL A 107 -3.08 -3.24 -3.17
CA VAL A 107 -2.40 -3.28 -1.87
C VAL A 107 -1.88 -1.89 -1.52
N VAL A 108 -2.18 -1.43 -0.30
CA VAL A 108 -1.60 -0.24 0.32
C VAL A 108 -0.87 -0.72 1.58
N TYR A 109 0.46 -0.82 1.52
CA TYR A 109 1.26 -1.38 2.61
C TYR A 109 2.12 -0.30 3.28
N ASN A 110 2.02 -0.18 4.60
CA ASN A 110 2.77 0.78 5.44
C ASN A 110 2.66 2.26 5.00
N ALA A 111 1.57 2.66 4.33
CA ALA A 111 1.47 3.98 3.72
C ALA A 111 0.18 4.74 4.02
N PHE A 112 -0.89 4.05 4.46
CA PHE A 112 -2.22 4.63 4.57
C PHE A 112 -2.32 5.92 5.40
N PRO A 113 -1.62 6.12 6.53
CA PRO A 113 -1.65 7.35 7.31
C PRO A 113 -1.16 8.61 6.57
N HIS A 114 -0.50 8.44 5.44
CA HIS A 114 0.00 9.55 4.60
C HIS A 114 -1.00 10.06 3.57
N PHE A 115 -2.19 9.48 3.49
CA PHE A 115 -3.29 9.95 2.62
C PHE A 115 -4.23 10.88 3.38
N GLU A 116 -4.33 12.13 2.91
CA GLU A 116 -5.12 13.17 3.58
C GLU A 116 -6.63 12.89 3.59
N LYS A 117 -7.13 12.23 2.55
CA LYS A 117 -8.56 11.96 2.34
C LYS A 117 -8.84 10.47 2.20
N PRO A 118 -8.83 9.71 3.32
CA PRO A 118 -8.96 8.25 3.29
C PRO A 118 -10.24 7.76 2.58
N GLN A 119 -11.37 8.45 2.75
CA GLN A 119 -12.63 8.08 2.07
C GLN A 119 -12.49 8.17 0.55
N ARG A 120 -11.90 9.25 0.04
CA ARG A 120 -11.69 9.46 -1.39
C ARG A 120 -10.70 8.46 -1.98
N LEU A 121 -9.65 8.11 -1.24
CA LEU A 121 -8.71 7.06 -1.64
C LEU A 121 -9.43 5.72 -1.81
N ILE A 122 -10.20 5.29 -0.80
CA ILE A 122 -10.93 4.02 -0.82
C ILE A 122 -11.93 4.00 -1.99
N GLU A 123 -12.69 5.06 -2.22
CA GLU A 123 -13.60 5.21 -3.35
C GLU A 123 -12.87 5.06 -4.70
N LYS A 124 -11.75 5.78 -4.88
CA LYS A 124 -10.93 5.69 -6.10
C LYS A 124 -10.41 4.27 -6.30
N LEU A 125 -9.82 3.65 -5.27
CA LEU A 125 -9.21 2.33 -5.37
C LEU A 125 -10.26 1.22 -5.58
N SER A 126 -11.42 1.30 -4.92
CA SER A 126 -12.51 0.34 -5.14
C SER A 126 -13.02 0.38 -6.59
N GLY A 127 -13.07 1.58 -7.20
CA GLY A 127 -13.43 1.75 -8.61
C GLY A 127 -12.44 1.12 -9.60
N LEU A 128 -11.20 0.85 -9.18
CA LEU A 128 -10.15 0.23 -9.99
C LEU A 128 -10.12 -1.30 -9.87
N LEU A 129 -10.97 -1.91 -9.04
CA LEU A 129 -11.03 -3.36 -8.88
C LEU A 129 -11.83 -4.03 -10.01
N LYS A 130 -11.35 -5.19 -10.44
CA LYS A 130 -12.15 -6.14 -11.23
C LYS A 130 -13.24 -6.76 -10.34
N LYS A 131 -14.26 -7.37 -10.96
CA LYS A 131 -15.27 -8.14 -10.22
C LYS A 131 -14.59 -9.27 -9.44
N GLY A 132 -14.88 -9.38 -8.15
CA GLY A 132 -14.23 -10.32 -7.23
C GLY A 132 -12.80 -9.92 -6.84
N GLY A 133 -12.36 -8.73 -7.20
CA GLY A 133 -11.05 -8.19 -6.80
C GLY A 133 -11.04 -7.69 -5.35
N THR A 134 -9.86 -7.56 -4.76
CA THR A 134 -9.62 -7.21 -3.37
C THR A 134 -8.87 -5.90 -3.21
N LEU A 135 -9.28 -5.08 -2.25
CA LEU A 135 -8.50 -3.94 -1.74
C LEU A 135 -8.00 -4.29 -0.33
N THR A 136 -6.71 -4.10 -0.12
CA THR A 136 -6.05 -4.33 1.17
C THR A 136 -5.34 -3.06 1.63
N ILE A 137 -5.61 -2.65 2.86
CA ILE A 137 -4.80 -1.67 3.58
C ILE A 137 -4.17 -2.39 4.76
N ALA A 138 -2.83 -2.43 4.81
CA ALA A 138 -2.11 -3.21 5.80
C ALA A 138 -0.84 -2.51 6.30
N HIS A 139 -0.42 -2.89 7.51
CA HIS A 139 0.85 -2.53 8.12
C HIS A 139 1.50 -3.74 8.75
N GLY A 140 2.81 -3.89 8.58
CA GLY A 140 3.61 -4.99 9.15
C GLY A 140 4.01 -4.80 10.61
N MET A 141 3.26 -3.99 11.35
CA MET A 141 3.42 -3.73 12.79
C MET A 141 2.05 -3.43 13.40
N SER A 142 1.94 -3.53 14.75
CA SER A 142 0.73 -3.15 15.46
C SER A 142 0.35 -1.68 15.26
N ARG A 143 -0.93 -1.38 15.33
CA ARG A 143 -1.46 -0.02 15.20
C ARG A 143 -0.82 0.95 16.21
N GLU A 144 -0.62 0.51 17.45
CA GLU A 144 -0.02 1.30 18.51
C GLU A 144 1.42 1.70 18.13
N ARG A 145 2.21 0.76 17.64
CA ARG A 145 3.59 0.99 17.23
C ARG A 145 3.67 1.93 16.02
N ILE A 146 2.79 1.78 15.04
CA ILE A 146 2.68 2.69 13.90
C ILE A 146 2.39 4.12 14.39
N ASN A 147 1.38 4.30 15.26
CA ASN A 147 1.02 5.62 15.78
C ASN A 147 2.15 6.24 16.63
N GLN A 148 2.89 5.45 17.40
CA GLN A 148 4.07 5.92 18.14
C GLN A 148 5.18 6.39 17.18
N CYS A 149 5.48 5.65 16.10
CA CYS A 149 6.45 6.06 15.09
C CYS A 149 6.06 7.40 14.43
N HIS A 150 4.76 7.63 14.21
CA HIS A 150 4.25 8.83 13.57
C HIS A 150 4.18 10.06 14.48
N MET A 151 4.23 9.89 15.80
CA MET A 151 4.32 11.04 16.74
C MET A 151 5.67 11.78 16.72
N GLY A 152 6.66 11.25 15.99
CA GLY A 152 8.00 11.83 15.84
C GLY A 152 8.17 12.61 14.54
N ARG A 153 9.17 12.21 13.75
CA ARG A 153 9.57 12.88 12.49
C ARG A 153 8.47 12.91 11.43
N ALA A 154 7.59 11.91 11.40
CA ALA A 154 6.51 11.81 10.42
C ALA A 154 5.22 12.53 10.84
N GLN A 155 5.16 13.18 12.00
CA GLN A 155 3.93 13.84 12.51
C GLN A 155 3.32 14.84 11.54
N LYS A 156 4.15 15.58 10.78
CA LYS A 156 3.69 16.59 9.82
C LYS A 156 3.10 15.97 8.54
N VAL A 157 3.46 14.73 8.25
CA VAL A 157 3.09 14.01 7.02
C VAL A 157 2.21 12.78 7.26
N SER A 158 1.61 12.65 8.45
CA SER A 158 0.76 11.52 8.83
C SER A 158 -0.44 11.97 9.66
N LEU A 159 -1.59 11.35 9.42
CA LEU A 159 -2.84 11.53 10.19
C LEU A 159 -2.97 10.55 11.37
N GLY A 160 -2.00 9.65 11.56
CA GLY A 160 -2.18 8.48 12.40
C GLY A 160 -3.01 7.38 11.73
N LEU A 161 -2.92 6.16 12.27
CA LEU A 161 -3.66 5.01 11.77
C LEU A 161 -4.97 4.85 12.55
N MET A 162 -6.10 4.97 11.86
CA MET A 162 -7.43 4.74 12.44
C MET A 162 -7.59 3.29 12.89
N SER A 163 -8.61 3.00 13.70
CA SER A 163 -8.90 1.62 14.09
C SER A 163 -9.38 0.78 12.88
N GLU A 164 -9.22 -0.54 12.98
CA GLU A 164 -9.69 -1.49 11.97
C GLU A 164 -11.21 -1.44 11.80
N GLU A 165 -11.94 -1.07 12.86
CA GLU A 165 -13.39 -0.86 12.82
C GLU A 165 -13.74 0.42 12.03
N GLU A 166 -13.06 1.54 12.28
CA GLU A 166 -13.27 2.78 11.55
C GLU A 166 -12.93 2.60 10.06
N LEU A 167 -11.81 1.94 9.75
CA LEU A 167 -11.43 1.64 8.38
C LEU A 167 -12.40 0.66 7.71
N GLY A 168 -12.84 -0.38 8.42
CA GLY A 168 -13.86 -1.32 7.96
C GLY A 168 -15.19 -0.64 7.61
N ASN A 169 -15.61 0.35 8.42
CA ASN A 169 -16.80 1.15 8.13
C ASN A 169 -16.63 2.03 6.87
N LEU A 170 -15.43 2.50 6.57
CA LEU A 170 -15.16 3.20 5.31
C LEU A 170 -15.20 2.24 4.12
N PHE A 171 -14.61 1.05 4.25
CA PHE A 171 -14.64 -0.01 3.24
C PHE A 171 -16.06 -0.44 2.91
N SER A 172 -16.92 -0.63 3.93
CA SER A 172 -18.30 -1.12 3.77
C SER A 172 -19.20 -0.21 2.93
N LYS A 173 -18.77 1.01 2.62
CA LYS A 173 -19.48 1.90 1.70
C LYS A 173 -19.33 1.49 0.23
N HIS A 174 -18.29 0.73 -0.09
CA HIS A 174 -17.90 0.39 -1.47
C HIS A 174 -17.60 -1.10 -1.66
N LEU A 175 -17.29 -1.83 -0.59
CA LEU A 175 -16.75 -3.18 -0.59
C LEU A 175 -17.41 -4.05 0.47
N HIS A 176 -17.43 -5.36 0.26
CA HIS A 176 -17.72 -6.33 1.31
C HIS A 176 -16.44 -6.60 2.11
N VAL A 177 -16.42 -6.24 3.39
CA VAL A 177 -15.26 -6.43 4.28
C VAL A 177 -15.12 -7.91 4.63
N THR A 178 -13.95 -8.48 4.35
CA THR A 178 -13.65 -9.89 4.59
C THR A 178 -12.73 -10.11 5.79
N HIS A 179 -11.78 -9.19 6.04
CA HIS A 179 -10.85 -9.27 7.15
C HIS A 179 -10.73 -7.91 7.84
N LYS A 180 -10.66 -7.95 9.17
CA LYS A 180 -10.28 -6.85 10.06
C LYS A 180 -9.35 -7.42 11.10
N ILE A 181 -8.06 -7.09 11.06
CA ILE A 181 -7.02 -7.59 11.95
C ILE A 181 -6.28 -6.39 12.54
N SER A 182 -6.14 -6.38 13.86
CA SER A 182 -5.35 -5.39 14.58
C SER A 182 -4.83 -6.07 15.85
N ASP A 183 -3.61 -6.58 15.77
CA ASP A 183 -2.95 -7.33 16.85
C ASP A 183 -1.54 -6.78 17.13
N ASP A 184 -0.73 -7.50 17.91
CA ASP A 184 0.63 -7.13 18.29
C ASP A 184 1.64 -7.24 17.12
N LYS A 185 1.29 -7.91 16.02
CA LYS A 185 2.16 -8.17 14.87
C LYS A 185 1.82 -7.33 13.66
N MET A 186 0.54 -7.09 13.40
CA MET A 186 0.08 -6.47 12.17
C MET A 186 -1.24 -5.71 12.33
N TYR A 187 -1.51 -4.90 11.32
CA TYR A 187 -2.80 -4.27 11.10
C TYR A 187 -3.24 -4.54 9.65
N GLN A 188 -4.49 -4.98 9.44
CA GLN A 188 -5.00 -5.21 8.10
C GLN A 188 -6.51 -5.07 8.03
N VAL A 189 -7.00 -4.42 6.97
CA VAL A 189 -8.40 -4.48 6.53
C VAL A 189 -8.44 -4.88 5.07
N VAL A 190 -9.24 -5.89 4.74
CA VAL A 190 -9.46 -6.39 3.38
C VAL A 190 -10.94 -6.29 3.03
N GLY A 191 -11.22 -5.82 1.83
CA GLY A 191 -12.56 -5.80 1.25
C GLY A 191 -12.55 -6.27 -0.21
N THR A 192 -13.66 -6.84 -0.67
CA THR A 192 -13.86 -7.35 -2.03
C THR A 192 -15.09 -6.73 -2.70
N ILE A 193 -15.07 -6.60 -4.04
CA ILE A 193 -16.25 -6.23 -4.85
C ILE A 193 -17.09 -7.46 -5.15
#